data_bbd73c9d0ce092921fb2d113b9099876
#
_entry.id   bbd73c9d0ce092921fb2d113b9099876
#
_cell.length_a   1.000
_cell.length_b   1.000
_cell.length_c   1.000
_cell.angle_alpha   90.00
_cell.angle_beta   90.00
_cell.angle_gamma   90.00
#
_symmetry.space_group_name_H-M   'P 1'
#
loop_
_entity.id
_entity.type
_entity.pdbx_description
1 polymer ?
#
loop_
_entity_poly.entity_id
_entity_poly.type
_entity_poly.pdbx_seq_one_letter_code
_entity_poly.pdbx_strand_id
1 'polypeptide(L)'
;MSKTRIEAFTDAVIAIIMTILVLELLPPKTDSWQALYDIGHKIFIYIISFVMLAIYWNNHHHMFQMVHKINGRVLWANNFFIFTLTLVPFATAWVGDFLDSLVPELLYGFVILLADVAYYILMQELIRAEKSNSKLKTILAGYYKMYLSIGFNLLGLLLGWLIHPYLVLIVNIGILIMWIVPEKRIEQEYKGK
;
A
#
# COMPACT_ATOMS: atom_id res chain seq x y z
N MET A 1 13.54 21.75 1.74
CA MET A 1 13.44 20.69 2.78
C MET A 1 14.40 19.59 2.38
N SER A 2 15.14 18.99 3.32
CA SER A 2 16.09 17.92 2.95
C SER A 2 15.36 16.60 2.69
N LYS A 3 15.91 15.75 1.81
CA LYS A 3 15.43 14.40 1.52
C LYS A 3 15.24 13.58 2.81
N THR A 4 16.26 13.56 3.67
CA THR A 4 16.25 12.84 4.95
C THR A 4 15.07 13.20 5.86
N ARG A 5 14.63 14.48 5.87
CA ARG A 5 13.47 14.90 6.68
C ARG A 5 12.14 14.34 6.13
N ILE A 6 12.03 14.20 4.82
CA ILE A 6 10.82 13.63 4.20
C ILE A 6 10.76 12.13 4.47
N GLU A 7 11.87 11.43 4.28
CA GLU A 7 12.00 10.01 4.61
C GLU A 7 11.63 9.76 6.07
N ALA A 8 12.27 10.47 7.01
CA ALA A 8 11.99 10.32 8.43
C ALA A 8 10.53 10.63 8.80
N PHE A 9 9.93 11.65 8.19
CA PHE A 9 8.52 12.00 8.41
C PHE A 9 7.59 10.88 7.87
N THR A 10 7.85 10.38 6.67
CA THR A 10 7.04 9.33 6.06
C THR A 10 7.15 8.03 6.85
N ASP A 11 8.38 7.64 7.24
CA ASP A 11 8.63 6.44 8.06
C ASP A 11 7.88 6.52 9.40
N ALA A 12 7.93 7.67 10.07
CA ALA A 12 7.22 7.89 11.33
C ALA A 12 5.70 7.78 11.16
N VAL A 13 5.13 8.38 10.10
CA VAL A 13 3.68 8.33 9.86
C VAL A 13 3.23 6.91 9.50
N ILE A 14 3.97 6.19 8.64
CA ILE A 14 3.63 4.80 8.30
C ILE A 14 3.70 3.90 9.54
N ALA A 15 4.72 4.07 10.39
CA ALA A 15 4.82 3.33 11.65
C ALA A 15 3.61 3.59 12.57
N ILE A 16 3.14 4.84 12.66
CA ILE A 16 1.94 5.19 13.42
C ILE A 16 0.71 4.52 12.80
N ILE A 17 0.54 4.57 11.48
CA ILE A 17 -0.58 3.93 10.79
C ILE A 17 -0.61 2.42 11.08
N MET A 18 0.55 1.74 11.03
CA MET A 18 0.65 0.32 11.34
C MET A 18 0.30 0.00 12.80
N THR A 19 0.60 0.89 13.73
CA THR A 19 0.20 0.71 15.15
C THR A 19 -1.27 1.02 15.38
N ILE A 20 -1.85 2.00 14.68
CA ILE A 20 -3.29 2.27 14.72
C ILE A 20 -4.06 1.07 14.17
N LEU A 21 -3.57 0.45 13.11
CA LEU A 21 -4.21 -0.70 12.49
C LEU A 21 -4.49 -1.84 13.48
N VAL A 22 -3.57 -2.15 14.41
CA VAL A 22 -3.80 -3.17 15.44
C VAL A 22 -4.78 -2.71 16.52
N LEU A 23 -4.89 -1.41 16.77
CA LEU A 23 -5.85 -0.89 17.76
C LEU A 23 -7.31 -1.02 17.28
N GLU A 24 -7.54 -1.08 15.98
CA GLU A 24 -8.86 -1.35 15.39
C GLU A 24 -9.28 -2.83 15.56
N LEU A 25 -8.34 -3.72 15.87
CA LEU A 25 -8.61 -5.13 16.14
C LEU A 25 -9.01 -5.30 17.62
N LEU A 26 -10.30 -5.10 17.90
CA LEU A 26 -10.84 -5.22 19.25
C LEU A 26 -10.71 -6.66 19.79
N PRO A 27 -10.35 -6.84 21.07
CA PRO A 27 -10.26 -8.16 21.68
C PRO A 27 -11.64 -8.85 21.72
N PRO A 28 -11.66 -10.20 21.72
CA PRO A 28 -12.89 -10.96 21.91
C PRO A 28 -13.60 -10.59 23.21
N LYS A 29 -14.93 -10.74 23.25
CA LYS A 29 -15.73 -10.42 24.46
C LYS A 29 -15.63 -11.45 25.58
N THR A 30 -15.12 -12.64 25.29
CA THR A 30 -14.94 -13.74 26.25
C THR A 30 -13.54 -14.35 26.12
N ASP A 31 -13.09 -15.10 27.13
CA ASP A 31 -11.79 -15.74 27.26
C ASP A 31 -11.70 -17.14 26.62
N SER A 32 -12.60 -17.46 25.69
CA SER A 32 -12.69 -18.78 25.05
C SER A 32 -11.96 -18.83 23.71
N TRP A 33 -11.47 -20.03 23.35
CA TRP A 33 -10.93 -20.30 22.01
C TRP A 33 -11.96 -20.06 20.89
N GLN A 34 -13.25 -20.30 21.19
CA GLN A 34 -14.33 -20.04 20.26
C GLN A 34 -14.41 -18.54 19.93
N ALA A 35 -14.34 -17.66 20.95
CA ALA A 35 -14.38 -16.22 20.74
C ALA A 35 -13.19 -15.71 19.91
N LEU A 36 -12.00 -16.31 20.05
CA LEU A 36 -10.86 -16.01 19.20
C LEU A 36 -11.09 -16.48 17.75
N TYR A 37 -11.68 -17.66 17.56
CA TYR A 37 -12.03 -18.18 16.25
C TYR A 37 -13.05 -17.26 15.54
N ASP A 38 -14.04 -16.75 16.26
CA ASP A 38 -15.10 -15.89 15.73
C ASP A 38 -14.57 -14.58 15.13
N ILE A 39 -13.44 -14.06 15.66
CA ILE A 39 -12.75 -12.88 15.10
C ILE A 39 -11.63 -13.23 14.12
N GLY A 40 -11.44 -14.50 13.78
CA GLY A 40 -10.35 -14.98 12.92
C GLY A 40 -10.30 -14.28 11.56
N HIS A 41 -11.46 -13.98 10.97
CA HIS A 41 -11.55 -13.23 9.72
C HIS A 41 -11.02 -11.78 9.85
N LYS A 42 -11.28 -11.09 10.98
CA LYS A 42 -10.75 -9.76 11.25
C LYS A 42 -9.23 -9.77 11.38
N ILE A 43 -8.70 -10.78 12.09
CA ILE A 43 -7.25 -11.00 12.22
C ILE A 43 -6.64 -11.23 10.84
N PHE A 44 -7.28 -12.02 9.98
CA PHE A 44 -6.79 -12.28 8.64
C PHE A 44 -6.73 -11.01 7.78
N ILE A 45 -7.78 -10.19 7.78
CA ILE A 45 -7.81 -8.92 7.04
C ILE A 45 -6.77 -7.93 7.60
N TYR A 46 -6.62 -7.87 8.93
CA TYR A 46 -5.57 -7.10 9.57
C TYR A 46 -4.17 -7.51 9.05
N ILE A 47 -3.86 -8.81 8.99
CA ILE A 47 -2.57 -9.31 8.50
C ILE A 47 -2.35 -8.87 7.04
N ILE A 48 -3.35 -9.00 6.18
CA ILE A 48 -3.29 -8.56 4.78
C ILE A 48 -2.96 -7.07 4.70
N SER A 49 -3.68 -6.24 5.43
CA SER A 49 -3.50 -4.78 5.43
C SER A 49 -2.14 -4.37 6.02
N PHE A 50 -1.67 -5.06 7.07
CA PHE A 50 -0.35 -4.83 7.65
C PHE A 50 0.77 -5.15 6.65
N VAL A 51 0.71 -6.31 5.99
CA VAL A 51 1.71 -6.71 4.99
C VAL A 51 1.70 -5.74 3.79
N MET A 52 0.52 -5.29 3.39
CA MET A 52 0.38 -4.28 2.34
C MET A 52 1.05 -2.95 2.71
N LEU A 53 0.81 -2.44 3.92
CA LEU A 53 1.49 -1.23 4.42
C LEU A 53 3.02 -1.42 4.49
N ALA A 54 3.49 -2.60 4.92
CA ALA A 54 4.91 -2.93 4.95
C ALA A 54 5.52 -2.95 3.53
N ILE A 55 4.79 -3.45 2.53
CA ILE A 55 5.21 -3.41 1.12
C ILE A 55 5.30 -1.96 0.62
N TYR A 56 4.31 -1.11 0.89
CA TYR A 56 4.37 0.31 0.53
C TYR A 56 5.57 1.00 1.18
N TRP A 57 5.82 0.75 2.47
CA TRP A 57 6.96 1.30 3.17
C TRP A 57 8.28 0.86 2.55
N ASN A 58 8.48 -0.43 2.32
CA ASN A 58 9.69 -0.96 1.68
C ASN A 58 9.94 -0.34 0.30
N ASN A 59 8.92 -0.28 -0.54
CA ASN A 59 9.04 0.28 -1.88
C ASN A 59 9.30 1.80 -1.87
N HIS A 60 8.65 2.53 -0.95
CA HIS A 60 8.90 3.95 -0.72
C HIS A 60 10.36 4.19 -0.32
N HIS A 61 10.86 3.44 0.66
CA HIS A 61 12.23 3.51 1.12
C HIS A 61 13.22 3.28 -0.03
N HIS A 62 13.07 2.20 -0.80
CA HIS A 62 13.91 1.90 -1.95
C HIS A 62 13.86 2.99 -3.02
N MET A 63 12.68 3.51 -3.33
CA MET A 63 12.50 4.57 -4.32
C MET A 63 13.23 5.87 -3.90
N PHE A 64 13.11 6.25 -2.63
CA PHE A 64 13.81 7.42 -2.12
C PHE A 64 15.33 7.25 -2.07
N GLN A 65 15.85 6.06 -1.80
CA GLN A 65 17.29 5.82 -1.84
C GLN A 65 17.93 6.13 -3.19
N MET A 66 17.20 5.97 -4.29
CA MET A 66 17.68 6.22 -5.66
C MET A 66 17.64 7.69 -6.07
N VAL A 67 17.08 8.59 -5.25
CA VAL A 67 16.82 9.99 -5.59
C VAL A 67 17.69 10.92 -4.76
N HIS A 68 18.22 11.97 -5.41
CA HIS A 68 19.02 13.01 -4.75
C HIS A 68 18.32 14.36 -4.65
N LYS A 69 17.38 14.63 -5.57
CA LYS A 69 16.71 15.94 -5.66
C LYS A 69 15.25 15.86 -5.27
N ILE A 70 14.85 16.75 -4.37
CA ILE A 70 13.47 16.91 -3.89
C ILE A 70 13.00 18.33 -4.17
N ASN A 71 11.82 18.48 -4.74
CA ASN A 71 11.16 19.74 -4.99
C ASN A 71 9.76 19.79 -4.35
N GLY A 72 9.08 20.93 -4.45
CA GLY A 72 7.75 21.11 -3.87
C GLY A 72 6.68 20.14 -4.41
N ARG A 73 6.78 19.70 -5.68
CA ARG A 73 5.84 18.74 -6.26
C ARG A 73 5.99 17.36 -5.64
N VAL A 74 7.23 16.92 -5.44
CA VAL A 74 7.53 15.66 -4.72
C VAL A 74 6.98 15.70 -3.30
N LEU A 75 7.10 16.84 -2.58
CA LEU A 75 6.54 17.00 -1.25
C LEU A 75 5.02 16.81 -1.23
N TRP A 76 4.30 17.45 -2.13
CA TRP A 76 2.85 17.31 -2.22
C TRP A 76 2.41 15.91 -2.65
N ALA A 77 3.11 15.30 -3.59
CA ALA A 77 2.85 13.91 -4.00
C ALA A 77 3.08 12.94 -2.84
N ASN A 78 4.14 13.13 -2.05
CA ASN A 78 4.41 12.33 -0.86
C ASN A 78 3.34 12.53 0.22
N ASN A 79 2.90 13.76 0.46
CA ASN A 79 1.82 14.03 1.41
C ASN A 79 0.49 13.41 0.96
N PHE A 80 0.21 13.41 -0.34
CA PHE A 80 -0.97 12.74 -0.88
C PHE A 80 -0.88 11.22 -0.69
N PHE A 81 0.28 10.62 -0.95
CA PHE A 81 0.51 9.20 -0.69
C PHE A 81 0.29 8.85 0.79
N ILE A 82 0.91 9.60 1.72
CA ILE A 82 0.71 9.39 3.16
C ILE A 82 -0.76 9.52 3.54
N PHE A 83 -1.45 10.54 3.02
CA PHE A 83 -2.88 10.74 3.28
C PHE A 83 -3.69 9.50 2.89
N THR A 84 -3.44 8.89 1.74
CA THR A 84 -4.15 7.68 1.32
C THR A 84 -3.91 6.51 2.27
N LEU A 85 -2.67 6.35 2.76
CA LEU A 85 -2.34 5.29 3.73
C LEU A 85 -3.04 5.49 5.08
N THR A 86 -3.32 6.73 5.50
CA THR A 86 -4.06 6.99 6.76
C THR A 86 -5.50 6.48 6.72
N LEU A 87 -6.07 6.22 5.55
CA LEU A 87 -7.41 5.68 5.38
C LEU A 87 -7.47 4.15 5.55
N VAL A 88 -6.31 3.47 5.47
CA VAL A 88 -6.23 2.01 5.51
C VAL A 88 -6.78 1.41 6.80
N PRO A 89 -6.44 1.91 8.02
CA PRO A 89 -6.99 1.36 9.25
C PRO A 89 -8.51 1.39 9.30
N PHE A 90 -9.12 2.51 8.92
CA PHE A 90 -10.58 2.65 8.86
C PHE A 90 -11.21 1.65 7.88
N ALA A 91 -10.69 1.56 6.66
CA ALA A 91 -11.21 0.64 5.64
C ALA A 91 -11.04 -0.83 6.07
N THR A 92 -9.91 -1.17 6.71
CA THR A 92 -9.62 -2.50 7.24
C THR A 92 -10.60 -2.90 8.36
N ALA A 93 -10.84 -2.00 9.31
CA ALA A 93 -11.80 -2.24 10.40
C ALA A 93 -13.20 -2.47 9.84
N TRP A 94 -13.64 -1.62 8.91
CA TRP A 94 -14.99 -1.71 8.38
C TRP A 94 -15.22 -2.98 7.55
N VAL A 95 -14.31 -3.35 6.66
CA VAL A 95 -14.42 -4.62 5.94
C VAL A 95 -14.29 -5.83 6.86
N GLY A 96 -13.52 -5.70 7.94
CA GLY A 96 -13.42 -6.71 9.00
C GLY A 96 -14.72 -6.94 9.76
N ASP A 97 -15.51 -5.88 9.98
CA ASP A 97 -16.82 -5.98 10.66
C ASP A 97 -17.92 -6.50 9.73
N PHE A 98 -17.83 -6.20 8.44
CA PHE A 98 -18.87 -6.48 7.45
C PHE A 98 -18.29 -7.18 6.21
N LEU A 99 -17.54 -8.25 6.49
CA LEU A 99 -17.04 -9.12 5.43
C LEU A 99 -18.20 -9.60 4.56
N ASP A 100 -18.05 -9.64 3.25
CA ASP A 100 -19.12 -9.99 2.31
C ASP A 100 -20.14 -8.88 2.00
N SER A 101 -19.98 -7.71 2.60
CA SER A 101 -20.83 -6.56 2.33
C SER A 101 -20.24 -5.68 1.22
N LEU A 102 -21.08 -5.28 0.26
CA LEU A 102 -20.63 -4.58 -0.94
C LEU A 102 -19.89 -3.28 -0.65
N VAL A 103 -20.45 -2.43 0.23
CA VAL A 103 -19.91 -1.08 0.45
C VAL A 103 -18.55 -1.11 1.18
N PRO A 104 -18.36 -1.89 2.28
CA PRO A 104 -17.06 -2.02 2.92
C PRO A 104 -15.97 -2.58 2.01
N GLU A 105 -16.29 -3.63 1.23
CA GLU A 105 -15.37 -4.24 0.26
C GLU A 105 -14.95 -3.25 -0.83
N LEU A 106 -15.91 -2.55 -1.43
CA LEU A 106 -15.61 -1.52 -2.44
C LEU A 106 -14.80 -0.36 -1.85
N LEU A 107 -15.09 0.08 -0.62
CA LEU A 107 -14.31 1.13 0.02
C LEU A 107 -12.86 0.66 0.28
N TYR A 108 -12.68 -0.57 0.77
CA TYR A 108 -11.36 -1.14 1.00
C TYR A 108 -10.55 -1.18 -0.30
N GLY A 109 -11.11 -1.75 -1.37
CA GLY A 109 -10.46 -1.78 -2.68
C GLY A 109 -10.20 -0.38 -3.25
N PHE A 110 -11.12 0.56 -3.06
CA PHE A 110 -10.94 1.96 -3.48
C PHE A 110 -9.80 2.65 -2.74
N VAL A 111 -9.67 2.45 -1.43
CA VAL A 111 -8.56 3.02 -0.63
C VAL A 111 -7.22 2.48 -1.12
N ILE A 112 -7.13 1.17 -1.42
CA ILE A 112 -5.90 0.57 -1.97
C ILE A 112 -5.60 1.12 -3.37
N LEU A 113 -6.60 1.20 -4.24
CA LEU A 113 -6.46 1.81 -5.56
C LEU A 113 -5.96 3.25 -5.46
N LEU A 114 -6.52 4.02 -4.52
CA LEU A 114 -6.10 5.41 -4.30
C LEU A 114 -4.65 5.50 -3.83
N ALA A 115 -4.22 4.57 -2.97
CA ALA A 115 -2.82 4.47 -2.53
C ALA A 115 -1.88 4.10 -3.69
N ASP A 116 -2.26 3.17 -4.56
CA ASP A 116 -1.50 2.80 -5.76
C ASP A 116 -1.36 4.00 -6.71
N VAL A 117 -2.44 4.74 -6.94
CA VAL A 117 -2.43 5.95 -7.79
C VAL A 117 -1.55 7.04 -7.17
N ALA A 118 -1.66 7.26 -5.86
CA ALA A 118 -0.84 8.25 -5.15
C ALA A 118 0.65 7.87 -5.18
N TYR A 119 0.97 6.59 -5.00
CA TYR A 119 2.33 6.08 -5.13
C TYR A 119 2.87 6.26 -6.56
N TYR A 120 2.05 5.99 -7.59
CA TYR A 120 2.41 6.23 -8.98
C TYR A 120 2.70 7.71 -9.25
N ILE A 121 1.87 8.62 -8.74
CA ILE A 121 2.09 10.07 -8.86
C ILE A 121 3.41 10.47 -8.20
N LEU A 122 3.68 9.98 -6.98
CA LEU A 122 4.93 10.23 -6.28
C LEU A 122 6.14 9.75 -7.10
N MET A 123 6.08 8.53 -7.62
CA MET A 123 7.13 7.96 -8.49
C MET A 123 7.38 8.85 -9.73
N GLN A 124 6.35 9.33 -10.39
CA GLN A 124 6.48 10.21 -11.56
C GLN A 124 7.10 11.56 -11.21
N GLU A 125 6.75 12.16 -10.07
CA GLU A 125 7.33 13.42 -9.63
C GLU A 125 8.81 13.28 -9.21
N LEU A 126 9.19 12.13 -8.65
CA LEU A 126 10.60 11.81 -8.36
C LEU A 126 11.42 11.67 -9.65
N ILE A 127 10.91 10.96 -10.67
CA ILE A 127 11.56 10.84 -11.98
C ILE A 127 11.73 12.24 -12.63
N ARG A 128 10.72 13.10 -12.54
CA ARG A 128 10.78 14.46 -13.09
C ARG A 128 11.78 15.35 -12.33
N ALA A 129 11.90 15.19 -11.02
CA ALA A 129 12.83 15.96 -10.21
C ALA A 129 14.30 15.61 -10.51
N GLU A 130 14.56 14.37 -10.88
CA GLU A 130 15.91 13.83 -11.11
C GLU A 130 16.41 13.93 -12.56
N LYS A 131 15.98 14.94 -13.30
CA LYS A 131 16.13 15.24 -14.75
C LYS A 131 17.38 14.70 -15.49
N SER A 132 18.48 14.41 -14.83
CA SER A 132 19.76 13.98 -15.40
C SER A 132 20.09 12.50 -15.23
N ASN A 133 19.31 11.74 -14.47
CA ASN A 133 19.61 10.35 -14.19
C ASN A 133 18.77 9.41 -15.06
N SER A 134 19.32 9.07 -16.24
CA SER A 134 18.70 8.10 -17.17
C SER A 134 18.49 6.72 -16.52
N LYS A 135 19.31 6.33 -15.53
CA LYS A 135 19.19 5.06 -14.82
C LYS A 135 17.90 4.99 -14.00
N LEU A 136 17.58 6.04 -13.22
CA LEU A 136 16.35 6.09 -12.46
C LEU A 136 15.12 5.94 -13.35
N LYS A 137 15.10 6.66 -14.47
CA LYS A 137 14.02 6.57 -15.46
C LYS A 137 13.89 5.14 -16.03
N THR A 138 15.00 4.47 -16.30
CA THR A 138 14.99 3.11 -16.85
C THR A 138 14.51 2.08 -15.84
N ILE A 139 14.94 2.21 -14.57
CA ILE A 139 14.54 1.32 -13.48
C ILE A 139 13.05 1.49 -13.19
N LEU A 140 12.59 2.73 -13.01
CA LEU A 140 11.20 3.03 -12.65
C LEU A 140 10.23 2.96 -13.83
N ALA A 141 10.66 3.21 -15.06
CA ALA A 141 9.80 3.05 -16.26
C ALA A 141 9.51 1.57 -16.58
N GLY A 142 10.36 0.64 -16.11
CA GLY A 142 10.14 -0.81 -16.20
C GLY A 142 9.22 -1.36 -15.11
N TYR A 143 8.61 -0.52 -14.29
CA TYR A 143 7.79 -0.91 -13.13
C TYR A 143 6.38 -1.34 -13.55
N TYR A 144 6.30 -2.36 -14.42
CA TYR A 144 5.03 -2.88 -14.94
C TYR A 144 4.09 -3.37 -13.84
N LYS A 145 4.63 -3.80 -12.69
CA LYS A 145 3.83 -4.23 -11.52
C LYS A 145 2.86 -3.15 -11.05
N MET A 146 3.27 -1.87 -11.10
CA MET A 146 2.40 -0.76 -10.72
C MET A 146 1.17 -0.64 -11.64
N TYR A 147 1.38 -0.77 -12.94
CA TYR A 147 0.27 -0.74 -13.90
C TYR A 147 -0.65 -1.96 -13.75
N LEU A 148 -0.06 -3.13 -13.47
CA LEU A 148 -0.81 -4.35 -13.16
C LEU A 148 -1.63 -4.20 -11.88
N SER A 149 -1.05 -3.61 -10.80
CA SER A 149 -1.76 -3.36 -9.55
C SER A 149 -2.98 -2.48 -9.78
N ILE A 150 -2.82 -1.33 -10.44
CA ILE A 150 -3.93 -0.42 -10.76
C ILE A 150 -4.98 -1.14 -11.61
N GLY A 151 -4.56 -1.88 -12.65
CA GLY A 151 -5.46 -2.61 -13.53
C GLY A 151 -6.24 -3.72 -12.79
N PHE A 152 -5.56 -4.51 -11.95
CA PHE A 152 -6.19 -5.55 -11.14
C PHE A 152 -7.09 -4.96 -10.05
N ASN A 153 -6.73 -3.85 -9.41
CA ASN A 153 -7.59 -3.17 -8.46
C ASN A 153 -8.90 -2.68 -9.10
N LEU A 154 -8.81 -2.06 -10.28
CA LEU A 154 -10.00 -1.66 -11.04
C LEU A 154 -10.86 -2.87 -11.42
N LEU A 155 -10.24 -3.96 -11.88
CA LEU A 155 -10.92 -5.21 -12.17
C LEU A 155 -11.57 -5.81 -10.92
N GLY A 156 -10.86 -5.81 -9.78
CA GLY A 156 -11.37 -6.29 -8.50
C GLY A 156 -12.61 -5.52 -8.04
N LEU A 157 -12.57 -4.19 -8.13
CA LEU A 157 -13.73 -3.34 -7.83
C LEU A 157 -14.92 -3.63 -8.75
N LEU A 158 -14.68 -3.82 -10.05
CA LEU A 158 -15.72 -4.15 -11.02
C LEU A 158 -16.32 -5.53 -10.74
N LEU A 159 -15.49 -6.54 -10.50
CA LEU A 159 -15.94 -7.89 -10.18
C LEU A 159 -16.68 -7.94 -8.84
N GLY A 160 -16.20 -7.20 -7.84
CA GLY A 160 -16.86 -7.07 -6.55
C GLY A 160 -18.24 -6.45 -6.65
N TRP A 161 -18.40 -5.45 -7.52
CA TRP A 161 -19.69 -4.81 -7.76
C TRP A 161 -20.66 -5.67 -8.58
N LEU A 162 -20.17 -6.35 -9.61
CA LEU A 162 -21.04 -7.06 -10.58
C LEU A 162 -21.34 -8.51 -10.18
N ILE A 163 -20.44 -9.18 -9.46
CA ILE A 163 -20.50 -10.63 -9.21
C ILE A 163 -20.64 -10.91 -7.71
N HIS A 164 -19.60 -10.58 -6.93
CA HIS A 164 -19.59 -10.87 -5.50
C HIS A 164 -18.57 -9.98 -4.75
N PRO A 165 -18.94 -9.33 -3.63
CA PRO A 165 -18.08 -8.39 -2.90
C PRO A 165 -16.70 -8.96 -2.55
N TYR A 166 -16.62 -10.20 -2.12
CA TYR A 166 -15.39 -10.92 -1.75
C TYR A 166 -14.29 -10.89 -2.82
N LEU A 167 -14.64 -10.68 -4.08
CA LEU A 167 -13.67 -10.64 -5.18
C LEU A 167 -12.72 -9.44 -5.08
N VAL A 168 -13.12 -8.37 -4.40
CA VAL A 168 -12.23 -7.24 -4.12
C VAL A 168 -11.06 -7.70 -3.25
N LEU A 169 -11.35 -8.37 -2.13
CA LEU A 169 -10.32 -8.87 -1.22
C LEU A 169 -9.43 -9.92 -1.89
N ILE A 170 -10.01 -10.86 -2.64
CA ILE A 170 -9.24 -11.91 -3.35
C ILE A 170 -8.26 -11.30 -4.35
N VAL A 171 -8.68 -10.32 -5.13
CA VAL A 171 -7.80 -9.63 -6.09
C VAL A 171 -6.69 -8.88 -5.36
N ASN A 172 -7.01 -8.20 -4.25
CA ASN A 172 -6.00 -7.51 -3.45
C ASN A 172 -4.96 -8.47 -2.84
N ILE A 173 -5.35 -9.67 -2.40
CA ILE A 173 -4.42 -10.72 -1.97
C ILE A 173 -3.53 -11.15 -3.14
N GLY A 174 -4.07 -11.31 -4.33
CA GLY A 174 -3.29 -11.62 -5.54
C GLY A 174 -2.24 -10.55 -5.86
N ILE A 175 -2.61 -9.28 -5.75
CA ILE A 175 -1.68 -8.14 -5.92
C ILE A 175 -0.58 -8.19 -4.86
N LEU A 176 -0.94 -8.41 -3.59
CA LEU A 176 -0.01 -8.50 -2.47
C LEU A 176 1.04 -9.61 -2.70
N ILE A 177 0.61 -10.80 -3.14
CA ILE A 177 1.51 -11.92 -3.48
C ILE A 177 2.48 -11.50 -4.60
N MET A 178 2.00 -10.80 -5.61
CA MET A 178 2.85 -10.29 -6.70
C MET A 178 3.93 -9.33 -6.18
N TRP A 179 3.64 -8.53 -5.15
CA TRP A 179 4.58 -7.56 -4.58
C TRP A 179 5.55 -8.15 -3.56
N ILE A 180 5.22 -9.27 -2.89
CA ILE A 180 6.13 -9.99 -1.97
C ILE A 180 7.36 -10.51 -2.73
N VAL A 181 7.22 -10.86 -4.00
CA VAL A 181 8.35 -11.29 -4.84
C VAL A 181 9.16 -10.05 -5.24
N PRO A 182 10.41 -9.89 -4.75
CA PRO A 182 11.23 -8.72 -5.08
C PRO A 182 11.55 -8.64 -6.58
N GLU A 183 11.64 -7.42 -7.11
CA GLU A 183 12.17 -7.25 -8.46
C GLU A 183 13.69 -7.43 -8.47
N LYS A 184 14.15 -8.48 -9.12
CA LYS A 184 15.58 -8.82 -9.26
C LYS A 184 16.45 -7.67 -9.78
N ARG A 185 15.85 -6.73 -10.54
CA ARG A 185 16.56 -5.56 -11.09
C ARG A 185 16.98 -4.56 -10.00
N ILE A 186 16.17 -4.39 -8.96
CA ILE A 186 16.46 -3.50 -7.83
C ILE A 186 17.54 -4.14 -6.95
N GLU A 187 17.46 -5.44 -6.67
CA GLU A 187 18.46 -6.16 -5.88
C GLU A 187 19.85 -6.21 -6.54
N GLN A 188 19.92 -6.32 -7.86
CA GLN A 188 21.21 -6.40 -8.57
C GLN A 188 21.99 -5.08 -8.54
N GLU A 189 21.32 -3.95 -8.50
CA GLU A 189 22.01 -2.65 -8.39
C GLU A 189 22.52 -2.37 -6.96
N TYR A 190 21.93 -3.01 -5.93
CA TYR A 190 22.46 -2.98 -4.57
C TYR A 190 23.71 -3.85 -4.37
N LYS A 191 23.81 -4.98 -5.09
CA LYS A 191 25.00 -5.88 -5.02
C LYS A 191 26.20 -5.36 -5.79
N GLY A 192 26.04 -4.32 -6.61
CA GLY A 192 27.10 -3.69 -7.42
C GLY A 192 27.75 -2.45 -6.78
N LYS A 193 27.40 -2.12 -5.54
CA LYS A 193 28.02 -1.06 -4.74
C LYS A 193 28.73 -1.67 -3.54
#